data_f7d7531146b576c7041cf00a378b37c0
#
_entry.id   f7d7531146b576c7041cf00a378b37c0
#
_cell.length_a   1.000
_cell.length_b   1.000
_cell.length_c   1.000
_cell.angle_alpha   90.00
_cell.angle_beta   90.00
_cell.angle_gamma   90.00
#
_symmetry.space_group_name_H-M   'P 1'
#
loop_
_entity.id
_entity.type
_entity.pdbx_description
1 polymer ?
#
loop_
_entity_poly.entity_id
_entity_poly.type
_entity_poly.pdbx_seq_one_letter_code
_entity_poly.pdbx_strand_id
1 'polypeptide(L)'
;MQGFNIKVNKSKGVIELPRTKLKGYRVMLGKSQDEMAKMFGITKQAYSAKERGISRFTDKEMITIKEMLKPIFPEITIDEIFFS
;
A
#
# COMPACT_ATOMS: atom_id res chain seq x y z
N MET A 1 -24.60 -4.13 -10.60
CA MET A 1 -23.68 -4.46 -9.57
C MET A 1 -22.53 -3.48 -9.57
N GLN A 2 -21.94 -3.30 -8.50
CA GLN A 2 -20.82 -2.45 -8.43
C GLN A 2 -19.58 -3.23 -8.52
N GLY A 3 -18.72 -2.93 -9.44
CA GLY A 3 -17.49 -3.60 -9.61
C GLY A 3 -16.51 -3.31 -8.51
N PHE A 4 -16.58 -2.17 -7.95
CA PHE A 4 -15.67 -1.78 -6.89
C PHE A 4 -16.28 -0.62 -6.15
N ASN A 5 -15.73 -0.37 -4.97
CA ASN A 5 -16.21 0.72 -4.15
C ASN A 5 -15.22 1.85 -4.16
N ILE A 6 -15.70 3.00 -4.56
CA ILE A 6 -14.96 4.23 -4.42
C ILE A 6 -15.58 4.95 -3.25
N LYS A 7 -14.78 5.18 -2.24
CA LYS A 7 -15.24 5.91 -1.08
C LYS A 7 -15.18 7.40 -1.36
N VAL A 8 -16.32 8.02 -1.25
CA VAL A 8 -16.41 9.45 -1.44
C VAL A 8 -16.60 10.11 -0.09
N ASN A 9 -15.71 11.00 0.26
CA ASN A 9 -15.87 11.80 1.46
C ASN A 9 -16.80 12.96 1.12
N LYS A 10 -18.04 12.80 1.48
CA LYS A 10 -19.07 13.75 1.06
C LYS A 10 -18.90 15.14 1.68
N SER A 11 -18.33 15.21 2.86
CA SER A 11 -18.15 16.51 3.49
C SER A 11 -17.04 17.32 2.81
N LYS A 12 -16.13 16.66 2.10
CA LYS A 12 -15.02 17.33 1.44
C LYS A 12 -15.05 17.19 -0.07
N GLY A 13 -15.91 16.34 -0.59
CA GLY A 13 -15.93 16.07 -2.01
C GLY A 13 -14.69 15.36 -2.52
N VAL A 14 -14.00 14.66 -1.66
CA VAL A 14 -12.76 13.96 -1.99
C VAL A 14 -13.04 12.49 -2.18
N ILE A 15 -12.45 11.92 -3.24
CA ILE A 15 -12.51 10.49 -3.46
C ILE A 15 -11.30 9.85 -2.81
N GLU A 16 -11.55 8.95 -1.89
CA GLU A 16 -10.48 8.19 -1.24
C GLU A 16 -10.43 6.81 -1.85
N LEU A 17 -9.32 6.51 -2.50
CA LEU A 17 -9.11 5.20 -3.11
C LEU A 17 -8.22 4.38 -2.19
N PRO A 18 -8.72 3.27 -1.66
CA PRO A 18 -7.89 2.41 -0.83
C PRO A 18 -6.72 1.88 -1.65
N ARG A 19 -5.60 1.65 -1.00
CA ARG A 19 -4.42 1.09 -1.66
C ARG A 19 -4.54 -0.42 -1.72
N THR A 20 -5.57 -0.89 -2.41
CA THR A 20 -5.87 -2.32 -2.49
C THR A 20 -4.78 -3.09 -3.22
N LYS A 21 -4.15 -2.48 -4.21
CA LYS A 21 -3.05 -3.14 -4.91
C LYS A 21 -1.90 -3.44 -3.98
N LEU A 22 -1.51 -2.48 -3.17
CA LEU A 22 -0.43 -2.68 -2.22
C LEU A 22 -0.79 -3.79 -1.24
N LYS A 23 -2.01 -3.78 -0.74
CA LYS A 23 -2.46 -4.85 0.16
C LYS A 23 -2.32 -6.21 -0.51
N GLY A 24 -2.74 -6.32 -1.77
CA GLY A 24 -2.62 -7.56 -2.51
C GLY A 24 -1.17 -8.00 -2.68
N TYR A 25 -0.29 -7.09 -3.01
CA TYR A 25 1.13 -7.40 -3.13
C TYR A 25 1.71 -7.86 -1.80
N ARG A 26 1.34 -7.19 -0.71
CA ARG A 26 1.82 -7.58 0.61
C ARG A 26 1.37 -9.01 0.94
N VAL A 27 0.12 -9.33 0.65
CA VAL A 27 -0.41 -10.67 0.90
C VAL A 27 0.34 -11.70 0.05
N MET A 28 0.65 -11.36 -1.19
CA MET A 28 1.45 -12.24 -2.05
C MET A 28 2.83 -12.51 -1.48
N LEU A 29 3.40 -11.52 -0.79
CA LEU A 29 4.69 -11.69 -0.13
C LEU A 29 4.58 -12.51 1.16
N GLY A 30 3.36 -12.84 1.59
CA GLY A 30 3.14 -13.56 2.82
C GLY A 30 3.42 -12.74 4.07
N LYS A 31 3.30 -11.42 3.97
CA LYS A 31 3.61 -10.52 5.08
C LYS A 31 2.36 -9.92 5.67
N SER A 32 2.29 -9.92 7.00
CA SER A 32 1.24 -9.21 7.72
C SER A 32 1.59 -7.73 7.84
N GLN A 33 0.62 -6.92 8.19
CA GLN A 33 0.88 -5.50 8.46
C GLN A 33 1.86 -5.34 9.61
N ASP A 34 1.77 -6.20 10.61
CA ASP A 34 2.67 -6.14 11.75
C ASP A 34 4.11 -6.44 11.32
N GLU A 35 4.28 -7.43 10.46
CA GLU A 35 5.61 -7.77 9.94
C GLU A 35 6.20 -6.63 9.13
N MET A 36 5.38 -6.00 8.29
CA MET A 36 5.86 -4.85 7.52
C MET A 36 6.24 -3.69 8.44
N ALA A 37 5.42 -3.45 9.46
CA ALA A 37 5.71 -2.39 10.42
C ALA A 37 7.04 -2.63 11.13
N LYS A 38 7.27 -3.86 11.58
CA LYS A 38 8.53 -4.21 12.23
C LYS A 38 9.71 -4.02 11.31
N MET A 39 9.55 -4.39 10.06
CA MET A 39 10.62 -4.24 9.08
C MET A 39 11.00 -2.77 8.89
N PHE A 40 10.02 -1.87 8.93
CA PHE A 40 10.25 -0.44 8.77
C PHE A 40 10.54 0.29 10.09
N GLY A 41 10.47 -0.42 11.22
CA GLY A 41 10.70 0.21 12.51
C GLY A 41 9.59 1.18 12.94
N ILE A 42 8.36 0.90 12.53
CA ILE A 42 7.21 1.74 12.87
C ILE A 42 6.14 0.88 13.53
N THR A 43 5.10 1.51 14.07
CA THR A 43 4.01 0.78 14.67
C THR A 43 3.10 0.18 13.61
N LYS A 44 2.34 -0.85 14.00
CA LYS A 44 1.36 -1.44 13.10
C LYS A 44 0.33 -0.40 12.65
N GLN A 45 -0.10 0.47 13.57
CA GLN A 45 -1.04 1.51 13.26
C GLN A 45 -0.47 2.49 12.23
N ALA A 46 0.79 2.86 12.37
CA ALA A 46 1.45 3.74 11.41
C ALA A 46 1.54 3.08 10.04
N TYR A 47 1.89 1.80 9.99
CA TYR A 47 1.93 1.09 8.73
C TYR A 47 0.54 1.00 8.10
N SER A 48 -0.46 0.65 8.90
CA SER A 48 -1.84 0.55 8.42
C SER A 48 -2.31 1.87 7.81
N ALA A 49 -1.98 2.99 8.45
CA ALA A 49 -2.32 4.31 7.91
C ALA A 49 -1.70 4.53 6.54
N LYS A 50 -0.44 4.12 6.36
CA LYS A 50 0.23 4.23 5.07
C LYS A 50 -0.46 3.37 4.01
N GLU A 51 -0.80 2.15 4.36
CA GLU A 51 -1.45 1.23 3.42
C GLU A 51 -2.83 1.73 3.02
N ARG A 52 -3.53 2.43 3.92
CA ARG A 52 -4.84 3.01 3.62
C ARG A 52 -4.76 4.37 2.92
N GLY A 53 -3.56 4.88 2.71
CA GLY A 53 -3.39 6.16 2.04
C GLY A 53 -3.57 7.39 2.93
N ILE A 54 -3.70 7.19 4.24
CA ILE A 54 -3.84 8.29 5.19
C ILE A 54 -2.51 9.02 5.37
N SER A 55 -1.42 8.28 5.38
CA SER A 55 -0.10 8.87 5.40
C SER A 55 0.73 8.31 4.26
N ARG A 56 1.84 8.96 3.95
CA ARG A 56 2.67 8.59 2.81
C ARG A 56 3.75 7.61 3.20
N PHE A 57 4.09 6.74 2.25
CA PHE A 57 5.33 5.97 2.35
C PHE A 57 6.49 6.89 2.03
N THR A 58 7.61 6.67 2.69
CA THR A 58 8.84 7.36 2.31
C THR A 58 9.40 6.72 1.04
N ASP A 59 10.29 7.45 0.36
CA ASP A 59 10.94 6.92 -0.83
C ASP A 59 11.67 5.61 -0.53
N LYS A 60 12.33 5.57 0.61
CA LYS A 60 13.08 4.38 1.01
C LYS A 60 12.15 3.18 1.23
N GLU A 61 11.01 3.42 1.85
CA GLU A 61 10.02 2.36 2.07
C GLU A 61 9.46 1.84 0.74
N MET A 62 9.17 2.74 -0.18
CA MET A 62 8.66 2.36 -1.49
C MET A 62 9.68 1.53 -2.27
N ILE A 63 10.93 1.93 -2.25
CA ILE A 63 12.01 1.19 -2.90
C ILE A 63 12.15 -0.20 -2.28
N THR A 64 12.09 -0.28 -0.96
CA THR A 64 12.19 -1.55 -0.26
C THR A 64 11.10 -2.51 -0.69
N ILE A 65 9.86 -2.04 -0.74
CA ILE A 65 8.73 -2.89 -1.14
C ILE A 65 8.89 -3.31 -2.60
N LYS A 66 9.31 -2.41 -3.48
CA LYS A 66 9.57 -2.76 -4.87
C LYS A 66 10.60 -3.87 -4.97
N GLU A 67 11.71 -3.74 -4.23
CA GLU A 67 12.76 -4.75 -4.27
C GLU A 67 12.27 -6.10 -3.76
N MET A 68 11.38 -6.10 -2.78
CA MET A 68 10.80 -7.35 -2.28
C MET A 68 9.92 -8.02 -3.32
N LEU A 69 9.30 -7.26 -4.20
CA LEU A 69 8.39 -7.79 -5.22
C LEU A 69 9.11 -8.20 -6.50
N LYS A 70 10.32 -7.74 -6.72
CA LYS A 70 11.06 -8.04 -7.96
C LYS A 70 11.23 -9.53 -8.26
N PRO A 71 11.48 -10.40 -7.28
CA PRO A 71 11.57 -11.82 -7.58
C PRO A 71 10.30 -12.41 -8.17
N ILE A 72 9.15 -11.82 -7.85
CA ILE A 72 7.86 -12.28 -8.38
C ILE A 72 7.49 -11.51 -9.65
N PHE A 73 7.72 -10.21 -9.64
CA PHE A 73 7.37 -9.30 -10.74
C PHE A 73 8.58 -8.48 -11.13
N PRO A 74 9.48 -9.01 -11.98
CA PRO A 74 10.75 -8.32 -12.29
C PRO A 74 10.58 -6.94 -12.90
N GLU A 75 9.45 -6.70 -13.58
CA GLU A 75 9.21 -5.43 -14.27
C GLU A 75 8.37 -4.46 -13.47
N ILE A 76 8.08 -4.77 -12.21
CA ILE A 76 7.18 -3.94 -11.43
C ILE A 76 7.78 -2.57 -11.15
N THR A 77 6.94 -1.56 -11.16
CA THR A 77 7.37 -0.18 -10.91
C THR A 77 6.72 0.35 -9.63
N ILE A 78 7.34 1.39 -9.08
CA ILE A 78 6.78 2.07 -7.91
C ILE A 78 5.39 2.63 -8.24
N ASP A 79 5.22 3.17 -9.44
CA ASP A 79 3.92 3.70 -9.85
C ASP A 79 2.83 2.64 -9.79
N GLU A 80 3.12 1.44 -10.26
CA GLU A 80 2.15 0.36 -10.22
C GLU A 80 1.78 -0.05 -8.81
N ILE A 81 2.74 -0.04 -7.91
CA ILE A 81 2.50 -0.46 -6.53
C ILE A 81 1.73 0.60 -5.75
N PHE A 82 2.12 1.87 -5.90
CA PHE A 82 1.68 2.93 -4.99
C PHE A 82 0.78 3.97 -5.61
N PHE A 83 0.75 4.12 -6.92
CA PHE A 83 0.10 5.26 -7.56
C PHE A 83 -0.90 4.88 -8.65
N SER A 84 -1.20 3.63 -8.84
CA SER A 84 -2.19 3.25 -9.86
C SER A 84 -3.44 2.62 -9.29
#